data_9329571dbd3290980cfa39b4c17950e3
#
_entry.id   9329571dbd3290980cfa39b4c17950e3
#
_cell.length_a   1.000
_cell.length_b   1.000
_cell.length_c   1.000
_cell.angle_alpha   90.00
_cell.angle_beta   90.00
_cell.angle_gamma   90.00
#
_symmetry.space_group_name_H-M   'P 1'
#
loop_
_entity.id
_entity.type
_entity.pdbx_description
1 polymer ?
#
loop_
_entity_poly.entity_id
_entity_poly.type
_entity_poly.pdbx_seq_one_letter_code
_entity_poly.pdbx_strand_id
1 'polypeptide(L)'
;WCIGNEVPNQWNEGDCKIAKWLQDICHREDPTRPVTQGMDAPDAVVNNNFAAVMDVAGFNYRPFKYKISYKKLPQRIVLGSETASTVSSRGVYKFPVERKAMAKYDDHQASSYDVEHCGWSNLPEDDFIQHEDLPYCIGEFVWTGFDYLGEPTPYYTDWPSHSSLFGIIDLAGIPKDRFYLYRSHWNKTARTLHILPHWTWPGREGEVTPVFVYTNYPSAELFING
;
A
#
# COMPACT_ATOMS: atom_id res chain seq x y z
N TRP A 1 9.41 5.42 -16.48
CA TRP A 1 8.19 5.12 -17.20
C TRP A 1 7.58 3.81 -16.70
N CYS A 2 6.25 3.70 -16.63
CA CYS A 2 5.57 2.44 -16.39
C CYS A 2 4.89 1.98 -17.69
N ILE A 3 5.21 0.78 -18.16
CA ILE A 3 4.74 0.26 -19.45
C ILE A 3 3.57 -0.72 -19.33
N GLY A 4 3.10 -0.99 -18.13
CA GLY A 4 1.94 -1.86 -17.90
C GLY A 4 1.77 -2.23 -16.44
N ASN A 5 0.62 -2.81 -16.12
CA ASN A 5 0.29 -3.30 -14.78
C ASN A 5 -0.34 -4.68 -14.88
N GLU A 6 0.20 -5.65 -14.14
CA GLU A 6 -0.33 -7.00 -13.96
C GLU A 6 -0.75 -7.69 -15.27
N VAL A 7 0.06 -7.50 -16.32
CA VAL A 7 -0.25 -8.01 -17.65
C VAL A 7 -0.27 -9.54 -17.67
N PRO A 8 -1.20 -10.17 -18.41
CA PRO A 8 -1.29 -11.65 -18.45
C PRO A 8 -0.01 -12.36 -18.88
N ASN A 9 0.78 -11.72 -19.75
CA ASN A 9 2.04 -12.24 -20.29
C ASN A 9 3.11 -12.49 -19.22
N GLN A 10 3.03 -11.85 -18.06
CA GLN A 10 4.01 -12.04 -16.99
C GLN A 10 4.10 -13.49 -16.49
N TRP A 11 3.06 -14.29 -16.71
CA TRP A 11 3.01 -15.70 -16.29
C TRP A 11 3.67 -16.66 -17.27
N ASN A 12 3.93 -16.22 -18.51
CA ASN A 12 4.34 -17.10 -19.59
C ASN A 12 5.86 -17.06 -19.80
N GLU A 13 6.49 -18.23 -19.88
CA GLU A 13 7.91 -18.34 -20.20
C GLU A 13 8.20 -17.78 -21.61
N GLY A 14 9.22 -16.93 -21.73
CA GLY A 14 9.65 -16.35 -23.00
C GLY A 14 8.73 -15.27 -23.59
N ASP A 15 7.63 -14.92 -22.94
CA ASP A 15 6.64 -13.96 -23.46
C ASP A 15 6.92 -12.51 -23.03
N CYS A 16 8.18 -12.09 -23.11
CA CYS A 16 8.61 -10.74 -22.76
C CYS A 16 8.78 -9.79 -23.97
N LYS A 17 8.42 -10.22 -25.18
CA LYS A 17 8.66 -9.44 -26.42
C LYS A 17 7.97 -8.10 -26.42
N ILE A 18 6.71 -8.03 -25.97
CA ILE A 18 5.94 -6.77 -25.92
C ILE A 18 6.53 -5.84 -24.87
N ALA A 19 6.84 -6.36 -23.69
CA ALA A 19 7.45 -5.58 -22.62
C ALA A 19 8.80 -4.98 -23.08
N LYS A 20 9.65 -5.79 -23.71
CA LYS A 20 10.91 -5.32 -24.29
C LYS A 20 10.70 -4.24 -25.35
N TRP A 21 9.77 -4.45 -26.26
CA TRP A 21 9.47 -3.48 -27.32
C TRP A 21 8.96 -2.14 -26.76
N LEU A 22 8.09 -2.18 -25.76
CA LEU A 22 7.60 -0.96 -25.10
C LEU A 22 8.72 -0.25 -24.34
N GLN A 23 9.60 -0.98 -23.68
CA GLN A 23 10.79 -0.42 -23.03
C GLN A 23 11.72 0.25 -24.07
N ASP A 24 11.98 -0.41 -25.20
CA ASP A 24 12.81 0.14 -26.28
C ASP A 24 12.20 1.45 -26.84
N ILE A 25 10.87 1.55 -26.90
CA ILE A 25 10.18 2.82 -27.26
C ILE A 25 10.45 3.89 -26.21
N CYS A 26 10.25 3.57 -24.92
CA CYS A 26 10.50 4.54 -23.86
C CYS A 26 11.95 5.04 -23.88
N HIS A 27 12.93 4.15 -24.02
CA HIS A 27 14.34 4.53 -24.11
C HIS A 27 14.67 5.40 -25.33
N ARG A 28 13.99 5.16 -26.46
CA ARG A 28 14.17 5.97 -27.66
C ARG A 28 13.57 7.37 -27.50
N GLU A 29 12.37 7.48 -26.93
CA GLU A 29 11.65 8.74 -26.78
C GLU A 29 12.14 9.56 -25.57
N ASP A 30 12.53 8.88 -24.46
CA ASP A 30 13.08 9.52 -23.28
C ASP A 30 14.16 8.64 -22.62
N PRO A 31 15.41 8.74 -23.09
CA PRO A 31 16.53 7.97 -22.54
C PRO A 31 16.97 8.41 -21.14
N THR A 32 16.32 9.41 -20.55
CA THR A 32 16.74 10.00 -19.27
C THR A 32 16.07 9.33 -18.06
N ARG A 33 15.08 8.47 -18.28
CA ARG A 33 14.30 7.85 -17.20
C ARG A 33 14.24 6.35 -17.36
N PRO A 34 14.37 5.60 -16.23
CA PRO A 34 14.21 4.15 -16.23
C PRO A 34 12.77 3.72 -16.52
N VAL A 35 12.65 2.48 -16.96
CA VAL A 35 11.38 1.84 -17.28
C VAL A 35 11.08 0.74 -16.28
N THR A 36 9.82 0.68 -15.85
CA THR A 36 9.29 -0.33 -14.94
C THR A 36 7.94 -0.85 -15.41
N GLN A 37 7.47 -1.90 -14.78
CA GLN A 37 6.11 -2.42 -14.90
C GLN A 37 5.68 -2.98 -13.54
N GLY A 38 4.41 -2.80 -13.17
CA GLY A 38 3.82 -3.43 -11.98
C GLY A 38 3.58 -4.92 -12.21
N MET A 39 4.15 -5.78 -11.36
CA MET A 39 4.05 -7.25 -11.47
C MET A 39 3.59 -7.86 -10.15
N ASP A 40 2.52 -8.65 -10.15
CA ASP A 40 1.94 -9.28 -8.95
C ASP A 40 2.39 -10.73 -8.74
N ALA A 41 3.17 -11.29 -9.67
CA ALA A 41 3.63 -12.67 -9.67
C ALA A 41 5.17 -12.80 -9.53
N PRO A 42 5.78 -12.35 -8.42
CA PRO A 42 7.23 -12.20 -8.30
C PRO A 42 8.00 -13.51 -8.55
N ASP A 43 7.50 -14.66 -8.13
CA ASP A 43 8.18 -15.93 -8.39
C ASP A 43 8.17 -16.29 -9.88
N ALA A 44 7.05 -16.10 -10.58
CA ALA A 44 6.93 -16.37 -12.01
C ALA A 44 7.82 -15.43 -12.82
N VAL A 45 7.70 -14.11 -12.64
CA VAL A 45 8.42 -13.12 -13.44
C VAL A 45 9.93 -13.13 -13.24
N VAL A 46 10.39 -13.61 -12.09
CA VAL A 46 11.82 -13.80 -11.82
C VAL A 46 12.33 -15.10 -12.46
N ASN A 47 11.54 -16.19 -12.40
CA ASN A 47 11.96 -17.48 -12.93
C ASN A 47 11.90 -17.55 -14.46
N ASN A 48 10.94 -16.85 -15.09
CA ASN A 48 10.80 -16.79 -16.56
C ASN A 48 11.56 -15.62 -17.21
N ASN A 49 12.34 -14.86 -16.44
CA ASN A 49 13.10 -13.68 -16.86
C ASN A 49 12.26 -12.48 -17.33
N PHE A 50 10.95 -12.47 -17.11
CA PHE A 50 10.10 -11.33 -17.50
C PHE A 50 10.55 -10.06 -16.75
N ALA A 51 10.77 -10.14 -15.44
CA ALA A 51 11.22 -8.99 -14.62
C ALA A 51 12.63 -8.52 -15.00
N ALA A 52 13.47 -9.38 -15.57
CA ALA A 52 14.83 -9.04 -15.97
C ALA A 52 14.89 -8.10 -17.20
N VAL A 53 13.78 -7.93 -17.93
CA VAL A 53 13.69 -7.01 -19.07
C VAL A 53 13.65 -5.56 -18.59
N MET A 54 13.04 -5.29 -17.43
CA MET A 54 12.86 -3.92 -16.94
C MET A 54 14.15 -3.33 -16.39
N ASP A 55 14.32 -2.01 -16.52
CA ASP A 55 15.41 -1.29 -15.82
C ASP A 55 15.23 -1.40 -14.31
N VAL A 56 13.98 -1.31 -13.83
CA VAL A 56 13.58 -1.46 -12.43
C VAL A 56 12.48 -2.48 -12.32
N ALA A 57 12.68 -3.51 -11.53
CA ALA A 57 11.62 -4.49 -11.26
C ALA A 57 10.58 -3.91 -10.30
N GLY A 58 9.38 -3.62 -10.82
CA GLY A 58 8.23 -3.17 -10.04
C GLY A 58 7.41 -4.37 -9.55
N PHE A 59 7.21 -4.47 -8.24
CA PHE A 59 6.36 -5.51 -7.67
C PHE A 59 5.14 -4.90 -7.01
N ASN A 60 3.97 -5.46 -7.37
CA ASN A 60 2.72 -5.14 -6.71
C ASN A 60 2.58 -6.07 -5.50
N TYR A 61 2.54 -5.48 -4.31
CA TYR A 61 2.44 -6.21 -3.05
C TYR A 61 3.61 -7.19 -2.84
N ARG A 62 3.47 -8.22 -1.99
CA ARG A 62 4.47 -9.27 -1.74
C ARG A 62 5.85 -8.77 -1.26
N PRO A 63 5.92 -7.80 -0.32
CA PRO A 63 7.20 -7.24 0.14
C PRO A 63 8.16 -8.31 0.68
N PHE A 64 7.63 -9.38 1.26
CA PHE A 64 8.41 -10.53 1.73
C PHE A 64 9.18 -11.29 0.62
N LYS A 65 8.87 -11.03 -0.66
CA LYS A 65 9.59 -11.61 -1.82
C LYS A 65 10.76 -10.73 -2.30
N TYR A 66 10.84 -9.48 -1.92
CA TYR A 66 11.84 -8.53 -2.43
C TYR A 66 13.27 -9.04 -2.27
N LYS A 67 13.63 -9.52 -1.09
CA LYS A 67 14.97 -10.04 -0.79
C LYS A 67 15.37 -11.26 -1.63
N ILE A 68 14.41 -12.13 -1.94
CA ILE A 68 14.63 -13.33 -2.76
C ILE A 68 14.75 -12.93 -4.23
N SER A 69 13.85 -12.08 -4.70
CA SER A 69 13.82 -11.58 -6.08
C SER A 69 15.08 -10.80 -6.42
N TYR A 70 15.50 -9.87 -5.56
CA TYR A 70 16.71 -9.09 -5.70
C TYR A 70 17.95 -9.94 -6.04
N LYS A 71 18.11 -11.08 -5.36
CA LYS A 71 19.28 -11.96 -5.57
C LYS A 71 19.33 -12.59 -6.95
N LYS A 72 18.20 -12.75 -7.61
CA LYS A 72 18.06 -13.38 -8.93
C LYS A 72 18.02 -12.36 -10.06
N LEU A 73 17.60 -11.14 -9.79
CA LEU A 73 17.45 -10.08 -10.79
C LEU A 73 18.81 -9.52 -11.23
N PRO A 74 19.08 -9.38 -12.53
CA PRO A 74 20.35 -8.82 -13.03
C PRO A 74 20.54 -7.36 -12.65
N GLN A 75 19.47 -6.55 -12.67
CA GLN A 75 19.50 -5.12 -12.35
C GLN A 75 19.69 -4.81 -10.86
N ARG A 76 19.41 -5.77 -9.97
CA ARG A 76 19.61 -5.62 -8.51
C ARG A 76 18.88 -4.44 -7.88
N ILE A 77 17.70 -4.08 -8.43
CA ILE A 77 16.85 -2.98 -7.94
C ILE A 77 15.42 -3.46 -7.92
N VAL A 78 14.69 -3.12 -6.85
CA VAL A 78 13.27 -3.42 -6.65
C VAL A 78 12.51 -2.15 -6.31
N LEU A 79 11.31 -2.01 -6.85
CA LEU A 79 10.34 -0.95 -6.56
C LEU A 79 9.03 -1.57 -6.08
N GLY A 80 8.46 -1.08 -5.01
CA GLY A 80 7.07 -1.35 -4.67
C GLY A 80 6.15 -0.55 -5.60
N SER A 81 5.76 -1.13 -6.74
CA SER A 81 4.94 -0.43 -7.74
C SER A 81 3.48 -0.29 -7.34
N GLU A 82 3.00 -1.18 -6.48
CA GLU A 82 1.75 -1.06 -5.73
C GLU A 82 1.95 -1.67 -4.35
N THR A 83 1.65 -0.92 -3.29
CA THR A 83 1.84 -1.40 -1.91
C THR A 83 0.58 -1.23 -1.08
N ALA A 84 0.52 -1.93 0.02
CA ALA A 84 -0.50 -1.93 1.04
C ALA A 84 -1.88 -2.43 0.57
N SER A 85 -2.74 -1.66 -0.10
CA SER A 85 -4.20 -1.91 -0.24
C SER A 85 -4.86 -2.15 1.13
N THR A 86 -4.49 -1.32 2.08
CA THR A 86 -5.14 -1.24 3.38
C THR A 86 -6.47 -0.52 3.21
N VAL A 87 -7.51 -1.02 3.84
CA VAL A 87 -8.84 -0.43 3.76
C VAL A 87 -9.17 0.33 5.04
N SER A 88 -9.77 1.50 4.92
CA SER A 88 -10.24 2.29 6.06
C SER A 88 -11.35 3.26 5.66
N SER A 89 -12.27 3.52 6.58
CA SER A 89 -13.29 4.56 6.49
C SER A 89 -12.96 5.66 7.50
N ARG A 90 -12.88 6.91 7.04
CA ARG A 90 -12.48 8.04 7.88
C ARG A 90 -13.34 8.16 9.13
N GLY A 91 -12.71 8.12 10.32
CA GLY A 91 -13.36 8.31 11.61
C GLY A 91 -14.25 7.15 12.08
N VAL A 92 -14.18 5.99 11.43
CA VAL A 92 -14.87 4.77 11.85
C VAL A 92 -13.86 3.85 12.54
N TYR A 93 -14.21 3.34 13.72
CA TYR A 93 -13.31 2.47 14.49
C TYR A 93 -14.04 1.21 14.90
N LYS A 94 -13.42 0.06 14.66
CA LYS A 94 -13.97 -1.26 14.95
C LYS A 94 -13.20 -1.91 16.10
N PHE A 95 -13.91 -2.68 16.90
CA PHE A 95 -13.35 -3.37 18.05
C PHE A 95 -13.70 -4.87 17.98
N PRO A 96 -12.84 -5.76 18.47
CA PRO A 96 -11.49 -5.51 18.96
C PRO A 96 -10.56 -5.04 17.82
N VAL A 97 -9.50 -4.29 18.17
CA VAL A 97 -8.50 -3.85 17.19
C VAL A 97 -7.55 -5.00 16.89
N GLU A 98 -7.72 -5.59 15.72
CA GLU A 98 -6.99 -6.79 15.29
C GLU A 98 -6.66 -6.69 13.80
N ARG A 99 -5.52 -7.23 13.39
CA ARG A 99 -5.18 -7.37 11.97
C ARG A 99 -6.16 -8.33 11.31
N LYS A 100 -6.85 -7.86 10.25
CA LYS A 100 -7.84 -8.66 9.52
C LYS A 100 -7.71 -8.44 8.02
N ALA A 101 -7.68 -9.56 7.28
CA ALA A 101 -7.83 -9.54 5.84
C ALA A 101 -9.32 -9.65 5.47
N MET A 102 -9.79 -8.80 4.55
CA MET A 102 -11.15 -8.83 4.01
C MET A 102 -12.26 -8.76 5.07
N ALA A 103 -12.04 -7.99 6.15
CA ALA A 103 -13.05 -7.79 7.17
C ALA A 103 -14.32 -7.14 6.59
N LYS A 104 -15.48 -7.61 7.02
CA LYS A 104 -16.79 -7.06 6.64
C LYS A 104 -17.62 -6.74 7.88
N TYR A 105 -18.35 -5.65 7.82
CA TYR A 105 -19.22 -5.15 8.87
C TYR A 105 -20.58 -4.75 8.30
N ASP A 106 -21.65 -4.85 9.11
CA ASP A 106 -23.02 -4.58 8.68
C ASP A 106 -23.24 -3.14 8.19
N ASP A 107 -22.45 -2.20 8.67
CA ASP A 107 -22.48 -0.79 8.26
C ASP A 107 -21.66 -0.50 6.99
N HIS A 108 -21.09 -1.50 6.35
CA HIS A 108 -20.28 -1.40 5.14
C HIS A 108 -19.08 -0.42 5.26
N GLN A 109 -18.50 -0.30 6.45
CA GLN A 109 -17.34 0.53 6.73
C GLN A 109 -16.14 -0.33 7.16
N ALA A 110 -14.94 0.21 7.04
CA ALA A 110 -13.70 -0.41 7.51
C ALA A 110 -13.09 0.39 8.66
N SER A 111 -12.28 -0.25 9.49
CA SER A 111 -11.68 0.39 10.65
C SER A 111 -10.60 1.41 10.28
N SER A 112 -10.65 2.59 10.86
CA SER A 112 -9.64 3.64 10.73
C SER A 112 -8.37 3.39 11.55
N TYR A 113 -8.30 2.27 12.27
CA TYR A 113 -7.07 1.85 12.94
C TYR A 113 -5.98 1.34 12.00
N ASP A 114 -6.26 1.26 10.68
CA ASP A 114 -5.32 0.81 9.65
C ASP A 114 -4.79 -0.62 9.85
N VAL A 115 -5.60 -1.49 10.44
CA VAL A 115 -5.30 -2.91 10.71
C VAL A 115 -6.03 -3.87 9.76
N GLU A 116 -6.78 -3.34 8.79
CA GLU A 116 -7.57 -4.10 7.84
C GLU A 116 -7.01 -3.95 6.42
N HIS A 117 -6.87 -5.05 5.70
CA HIS A 117 -6.29 -5.06 4.37
C HIS A 117 -6.97 -6.06 3.44
N CYS A 118 -6.69 -5.97 2.14
CA CYS A 118 -7.18 -6.93 1.15
C CYS A 118 -6.48 -8.27 1.28
N GLY A 119 -7.11 -9.33 0.75
CA GLY A 119 -6.56 -10.68 0.83
C GLY A 119 -5.24 -10.88 0.08
N TRP A 120 -4.98 -10.05 -0.93
CA TRP A 120 -3.74 -10.07 -1.73
C TRP A 120 -2.64 -9.14 -1.20
N SER A 121 -2.91 -8.37 -0.17
CA SER A 121 -2.07 -7.26 0.29
C SER A 121 -1.62 -7.40 1.75
N ASN A 122 -1.13 -6.33 2.31
CA ASN A 122 -0.52 -6.26 3.62
C ASN A 122 -0.80 -4.89 4.27
N LEU A 123 -0.31 -4.68 5.47
CA LEU A 123 -0.37 -3.38 6.14
C LEU A 123 0.82 -2.49 5.72
N PRO A 124 0.71 -1.15 5.85
CA PRO A 124 1.78 -0.22 5.53
C PRO A 124 3.10 -0.54 6.24
N GLU A 125 3.05 -0.98 7.48
CA GLU A 125 4.25 -1.31 8.27
C GLU A 125 5.04 -2.49 7.68
N ASP A 126 4.37 -3.44 7.03
CA ASP A 126 5.03 -4.54 6.33
C ASP A 126 5.88 -4.02 5.16
N ASP A 127 5.40 -2.96 4.48
CA ASP A 127 6.14 -2.30 3.40
C ASP A 127 7.26 -1.43 3.95
N PHE A 128 7.02 -0.62 4.98
CA PHE A 128 8.04 0.25 5.58
C PHE A 128 9.29 -0.50 6.00
N ILE A 129 9.14 -1.68 6.63
CA ILE A 129 10.27 -2.53 7.02
C ILE A 129 11.14 -2.88 5.79
N GLN A 130 10.53 -3.22 4.65
CA GLN A 130 11.29 -3.55 3.44
C GLN A 130 11.94 -2.33 2.81
N HIS A 131 11.27 -1.18 2.79
CA HIS A 131 11.77 0.04 2.17
C HIS A 131 12.81 0.77 3.00
N GLU A 132 12.77 0.65 4.32
CA GLU A 132 13.75 1.29 5.22
C GLU A 132 15.00 0.42 5.42
N ASP A 133 14.85 -0.90 5.48
CA ASP A 133 15.93 -1.82 5.82
C ASP A 133 16.68 -2.37 4.61
N LEU A 134 16.12 -2.28 3.40
CA LEU A 134 16.69 -2.89 2.21
C LEU A 134 17.17 -1.83 1.19
N PRO A 135 18.47 -1.57 1.10
CA PRO A 135 19.02 -0.49 0.28
C PRO A 135 18.82 -0.66 -1.23
N TYR A 136 18.42 -1.84 -1.67
CA TYR A 136 18.05 -2.11 -3.07
C TYR A 136 16.57 -1.88 -3.37
N CYS A 137 15.78 -1.59 -2.37
CA CYS A 137 14.38 -1.19 -2.52
C CYS A 137 14.32 0.33 -2.61
N ILE A 138 14.03 0.85 -3.82
CA ILE A 138 14.20 2.28 -4.12
C ILE A 138 12.99 3.15 -3.79
N GLY A 139 11.93 2.56 -3.29
CA GLY A 139 10.70 3.27 -2.88
C GLY A 139 9.44 2.48 -3.16
N GLU A 140 8.31 3.14 -2.92
CA GLU A 140 6.99 2.55 -3.08
C GLU A 140 5.96 3.54 -3.62
N PHE A 141 4.92 2.98 -4.25
CA PHE A 141 3.69 3.67 -4.61
C PHE A 141 2.51 2.96 -3.94
N VAL A 142 1.89 3.63 -2.98
CA VAL A 142 0.77 3.03 -2.24
C VAL A 142 -0.49 2.95 -3.10
N TRP A 143 -1.22 1.84 -2.99
CA TRP A 143 -2.58 1.73 -3.48
C TRP A 143 -3.56 2.04 -2.35
N THR A 144 -4.18 3.26 -2.29
CA THR A 144 -4.01 4.34 -3.27
C THR A 144 -4.08 5.70 -2.55
N GLY A 145 -3.74 6.78 -3.23
CA GLY A 145 -3.76 8.14 -2.66
C GLY A 145 -5.16 8.61 -2.27
N PHE A 146 -6.17 8.32 -3.10
CA PHE A 146 -7.55 8.76 -2.90
C PHE A 146 -8.52 7.58 -3.00
N ASP A 147 -9.61 7.63 -2.24
CA ASP A 147 -10.77 6.80 -2.56
C ASP A 147 -11.30 7.16 -3.94
N TYR A 148 -11.90 6.21 -4.63
CA TYR A 148 -12.47 6.39 -5.96
C TYR A 148 -13.76 5.60 -6.12
N LEU A 149 -14.61 6.04 -7.04
CA LEU A 149 -15.81 5.29 -7.39
C LEU A 149 -15.45 4.01 -8.15
N GLY A 150 -16.11 2.94 -7.81
CA GLY A 150 -15.79 1.58 -8.25
C GLY A 150 -14.92 0.85 -7.23
N GLU A 151 -14.72 -0.42 -7.44
CA GLU A 151 -13.94 -1.35 -6.60
C GLU A 151 -14.20 -1.22 -5.09
N PRO A 152 -15.45 -1.38 -4.62
CA PRO A 152 -15.81 -1.17 -3.22
C PRO A 152 -15.37 -2.34 -2.33
N THR A 153 -14.12 -2.72 -2.35
CA THR A 153 -13.54 -3.80 -1.56
C THR A 153 -13.61 -3.47 -0.06
N PRO A 154 -14.07 -4.40 0.79
CA PRO A 154 -14.46 -5.79 0.51
C PRO A 154 -15.95 -6.00 0.17
N TYR A 155 -16.69 -4.95 -0.14
CA TYR A 155 -18.15 -4.91 -0.27
C TYR A 155 -18.64 -4.96 -1.73
N TYR A 156 -17.98 -5.71 -2.60
CA TYR A 156 -18.20 -5.74 -4.06
C TYR A 156 -19.66 -5.86 -4.52
N THR A 157 -20.47 -6.65 -3.80
CA THR A 157 -21.84 -6.95 -4.16
C THR A 157 -22.87 -6.33 -3.20
N ASP A 158 -22.39 -5.62 -2.19
CA ASP A 158 -23.19 -5.16 -1.08
C ASP A 158 -23.70 -3.73 -1.37
N TRP A 159 -24.92 -3.61 -1.89
CA TRP A 159 -25.53 -2.30 -2.13
C TRP A 159 -25.80 -1.57 -0.79
N PRO A 160 -25.52 -0.26 -0.66
CA PRO A 160 -25.15 0.69 -1.73
C PRO A 160 -23.63 0.93 -1.87
N SER A 161 -22.76 0.03 -1.48
CA SER A 161 -21.32 0.22 -1.56
C SER A 161 -20.84 0.36 -3.00
N HIS A 162 -20.24 1.50 -3.35
CA HIS A 162 -19.75 1.78 -4.70
C HIS A 162 -18.44 2.57 -4.73
N SER A 163 -17.90 2.94 -3.57
CA SER A 163 -16.61 3.60 -3.44
C SER A 163 -15.56 2.65 -2.87
N SER A 164 -14.33 2.76 -3.37
CA SER A 164 -13.18 2.09 -2.73
C SER A 164 -12.94 2.64 -1.33
N LEU A 165 -12.27 1.85 -0.49
CA LEU A 165 -11.82 2.22 0.85
C LEU A 165 -10.29 2.26 0.95
N PHE A 166 -9.58 2.21 -0.17
CA PHE A 166 -8.12 2.13 -0.25
C PHE A 166 -7.43 3.47 0.00
N GLY A 167 -8.12 4.58 -0.27
CA GLY A 167 -7.53 5.91 -0.23
C GLY A 167 -6.92 6.25 1.14
N ILE A 168 -5.78 6.91 1.14
CA ILE A 168 -5.26 7.62 2.33
C ILE A 168 -5.98 8.95 2.55
N ILE A 169 -6.65 9.42 1.50
CA ILE A 169 -7.56 10.57 1.48
C ILE A 169 -8.92 10.08 0.99
N ASP A 170 -10.01 10.54 1.59
CA ASP A 170 -11.36 10.13 1.20
C ASP A 170 -11.87 10.83 -0.08
N LEU A 171 -13.07 10.43 -0.57
CA LEU A 171 -13.70 11.04 -1.74
C LEU A 171 -13.94 12.55 -1.64
N ALA A 172 -14.04 13.08 -0.44
CA ALA A 172 -14.24 14.51 -0.20
C ALA A 172 -12.91 15.29 -0.17
N GLY A 173 -11.78 14.61 -0.36
CA GLY A 173 -10.45 15.21 -0.27
C GLY A 173 -9.96 15.41 1.18
N ILE A 174 -10.56 14.72 2.15
CA ILE A 174 -10.21 14.84 3.56
C ILE A 174 -9.28 13.71 3.96
N PRO A 175 -8.12 14.00 4.60
CA PRO A 175 -7.20 12.97 5.08
C PRO A 175 -7.86 11.98 6.06
N LYS A 176 -7.61 10.69 5.86
CA LYS A 176 -7.89 9.64 6.85
C LYS A 176 -6.75 9.54 7.86
N ASP A 177 -6.90 8.75 8.94
CA ASP A 177 -5.81 8.57 9.91
C ASP A 177 -4.54 8.06 9.26
N ARG A 178 -4.65 7.15 8.28
CA ARG A 178 -3.52 6.61 7.52
C ARG A 178 -2.71 7.66 6.74
N PHE A 179 -3.28 8.79 6.37
CA PHE A 179 -2.52 9.91 5.81
C PHE A 179 -1.40 10.35 6.75
N TYR A 180 -1.70 10.43 8.04
CA TYR A 180 -0.72 10.85 9.04
C TYR A 180 0.31 9.77 9.34
N LEU A 181 -0.04 8.48 9.19
CA LEU A 181 0.91 7.38 9.24
C LEU A 181 1.97 7.53 8.14
N TYR A 182 1.54 7.62 6.87
CA TYR A 182 2.46 7.83 5.74
C TYR A 182 3.24 9.14 5.86
N ARG A 183 2.59 10.23 6.25
CA ARG A 183 3.27 11.50 6.47
C ARG A 183 4.37 11.42 7.52
N SER A 184 4.15 10.66 8.60
CA SER A 184 5.16 10.48 9.65
C SER A 184 6.40 9.72 9.16
N HIS A 185 6.23 8.81 8.21
CA HIS A 185 7.32 8.04 7.60
C HIS A 185 8.00 8.77 6.45
N TRP A 186 7.24 9.33 5.53
CA TRP A 186 7.78 9.88 4.28
C TRP A 186 8.25 11.33 4.40
N ASN A 187 7.56 12.16 5.18
CA ASN A 187 7.92 13.58 5.28
C ASN A 187 9.01 13.79 6.34
N LYS A 188 10.25 13.99 5.89
CA LYS A 188 11.41 14.21 6.78
C LYS A 188 11.55 15.66 7.25
N THR A 189 10.82 16.61 6.66
CA THR A 189 10.89 18.05 6.98
C THR A 189 9.78 18.54 7.88
N ALA A 190 8.53 18.11 7.61
CA ALA A 190 7.40 18.50 8.45
C ALA A 190 7.20 17.53 9.61
N ARG A 191 6.95 18.09 10.79
CA ARG A 191 6.60 17.29 11.97
C ARG A 191 5.16 16.80 11.89
N THR A 192 4.98 15.56 12.32
CA THR A 192 3.67 14.90 12.41
C THR A 192 3.46 14.43 13.83
N LEU A 193 2.31 14.76 14.39
CA LEU A 193 1.81 14.21 15.65
C LEU A 193 0.30 14.08 15.49
N HIS A 194 -0.17 12.86 15.37
CA HIS A 194 -1.58 12.52 15.15
C HIS A 194 -2.00 11.41 16.09
N ILE A 195 -3.16 11.59 16.71
CA ILE A 195 -3.72 10.65 17.69
C ILE A 195 -5.04 10.11 17.16
N LEU A 196 -5.28 8.82 17.34
CA LEU A 196 -6.53 8.14 17.07
C LEU A 196 -6.81 7.12 18.19
N PRO A 197 -8.09 6.77 18.43
CA PRO A 197 -9.32 7.30 17.87
C PRO A 197 -9.76 8.59 18.56
N HIS A 198 -10.98 9.06 18.27
CA HIS A 198 -11.67 10.06 19.08
C HIS A 198 -12.03 9.50 20.47
N TRP A 199 -12.44 10.38 21.41
CA TRP A 199 -12.69 10.01 22.82
C TRP A 199 -14.16 9.71 23.17
N THR A 200 -15.09 9.91 22.26
CA THR A 200 -16.51 9.76 22.56
C THR A 200 -17.01 8.36 22.16
N TRP A 201 -17.22 7.51 23.18
CA TRP A 201 -17.60 6.09 23.00
C TRP A 201 -18.81 5.74 23.87
N PRO A 202 -20.03 6.27 23.59
CA PRO A 202 -21.23 5.89 24.33
C PRO A 202 -21.49 4.39 24.18
N GLY A 203 -21.79 3.73 25.30
CA GLY A 203 -22.07 2.29 25.32
C GLY A 203 -20.81 1.39 25.39
N ARG A 204 -19.62 1.98 25.58
CA ARG A 204 -18.38 1.24 25.81
C ARG A 204 -17.73 1.58 27.17
N GLU A 205 -18.52 2.03 28.12
CA GLU A 205 -18.05 2.37 29.46
C GLU A 205 -17.42 1.15 30.16
N GLY A 206 -16.18 1.28 30.59
CA GLY A 206 -15.40 0.19 31.19
C GLY A 206 -14.66 -0.72 30.23
N GLU A 207 -14.82 -0.53 28.93
CA GLU A 207 -14.06 -1.26 27.90
C GLU A 207 -12.76 -0.55 27.53
N VAL A 208 -11.76 -1.34 27.16
CA VAL A 208 -10.47 -0.81 26.67
C VAL A 208 -10.63 -0.23 25.26
N THR A 209 -10.18 1.01 25.09
CA THR A 209 -10.06 1.66 23.80
C THR A 209 -8.56 1.87 23.49
N PRO A 210 -7.97 1.11 22.56
CA PRO A 210 -6.59 1.31 22.15
C PRO A 210 -6.38 2.72 21.58
N VAL A 211 -5.30 3.37 21.98
CA VAL A 211 -4.91 4.69 21.47
C VAL A 211 -3.64 4.52 20.66
N PHE A 212 -3.67 4.95 19.39
CA PHE A 212 -2.51 4.97 18.49
C PHE A 212 -2.03 6.41 18.31
N VAL A 213 -0.72 6.56 18.15
CA VAL A 213 -0.10 7.84 17.83
C VAL A 213 0.83 7.68 16.64
N TYR A 214 0.53 8.40 15.55
CA TYR A 214 1.40 8.44 14.37
C TYR A 214 2.30 9.68 14.46
N THR A 215 3.60 9.48 14.54
CA THR A 215 4.52 10.58 14.79
C THR A 215 5.92 10.33 14.24
N ASN A 216 6.61 11.41 13.84
CA ASN A 216 8.04 11.44 13.56
C ASN A 216 8.82 12.25 14.62
N TYR A 217 8.20 12.50 15.78
CA TYR A 217 8.91 12.96 16.96
C TYR A 217 9.54 11.77 17.68
N PRO A 218 10.62 11.99 18.45
CA PRO A 218 11.29 10.90 19.19
C PRO A 218 10.44 10.33 20.34
N SER A 219 9.47 11.08 20.84
CA SER A 219 8.54 10.67 21.89
C SER A 219 7.22 11.41 21.77
N ALA A 220 6.16 10.84 22.34
CA ALA A 220 4.86 11.46 22.53
C ALA A 220 4.36 11.15 23.94
N GLU A 221 3.71 12.11 24.57
CA GLU A 221 3.09 11.97 25.89
C GLU A 221 1.58 12.20 25.75
N LEU A 222 0.79 11.37 26.41
CA LEU A 222 -0.67 11.49 26.45
C LEU A 222 -1.11 12.00 27.81
N PHE A 223 -1.87 13.09 27.81
CA PHE A 223 -2.51 13.64 28.99
C PHE A 223 -4.03 13.51 28.85
N ILE A 224 -4.71 13.09 29.94
CA ILE A 224 -6.16 13.02 30.02
C ILE A 224 -6.59 13.91 31.18
N ASN A 225 -7.34 14.98 30.86
CA ASN A 225 -7.81 15.99 31.84
C ASN A 225 -6.66 16.70 32.60
N GLY A 226 -5.57 16.95 31.92
CA GLY A 226 -4.37 17.61 32.48
C GLY A 226 -3.43 16.63 33.12
#